data_c4bfd0696690d74743aa7fbfe6674a9a
#
_entry.id   c4bfd0696690d74743aa7fbfe6674a9a
#
_cell.length_a   1.000
_cell.length_b   1.000
_cell.length_c   1.000
_cell.angle_alpha   90.00
_cell.angle_beta   90.00
_cell.angle_gamma   90.00
#
_symmetry.space_group_name_H-M   'P 1'
#
loop_
_entity.id
_entity.type
_entity.pdbx_description
1 polymer ?
#
loop_
_entity_poly.entity_id
_entity_poly.type
_entity_poly.pdbx_seq_one_letter_code
_entity_poly.pdbx_strand_id
1 'polypeptide(L)'
;NPFLELKSSKHYDNQQFIESISNKRSLKDDLYYQLYAYTHPYNEDVMTYLIESLDDSGFLSYPLDQYMSDLHIDQDMLDAHLDILRSFEPNGVGASDAIDSILIQLKNNNKTKTYTLFRDYQDVILTQNYSLIKQTTGLNKKEIDHLFYEIRSCNPFPCNMYNTSHDDYVSPDILIEVENSDITITPINQPALMVNDILYEKVKNDENMKAYFNEAHFLMENMTKRNQTVLIVANALVNIQSGYFLYDDE
;
A
#
# COMPACT_ATOMS: atom_id res chain seq x y z
N ASN A 1 -23.39 26.12 10.97
CA ASN A 1 -23.55 27.24 11.89
C ASN A 1 -23.68 28.53 11.06
N PRO A 2 -24.73 29.39 11.23
CA PRO A 2 -24.98 30.55 10.39
C PRO A 2 -23.93 31.67 10.54
N PHE A 3 -23.08 31.62 11.52
CA PHE A 3 -22.05 32.63 11.77
C PHE A 3 -20.67 32.27 11.22
N LEU A 4 -20.49 31.05 10.67
CA LEU A 4 -19.20 30.60 10.12
C LEU A 4 -19.16 30.76 8.61
N GLU A 5 -18.16 31.44 8.12
CA GLU A 5 -17.88 31.63 6.70
C GLU A 5 -16.51 31.00 6.36
N LEU A 6 -16.43 30.31 5.21
CA LEU A 6 -15.18 29.81 4.66
C LEU A 6 -14.50 30.90 3.84
N LYS A 7 -13.28 31.30 4.18
CA LYS A 7 -12.43 32.02 3.24
C LYS A 7 -12.12 31.12 2.05
N SER A 8 -12.45 31.56 0.84
CA SER A 8 -12.18 30.79 -0.37
C SER A 8 -10.70 30.45 -0.47
N SER A 9 -10.38 29.16 -0.35
CA SER A 9 -9.08 28.62 -0.73
C SER A 9 -9.09 28.42 -2.26
N LYS A 10 -7.94 28.59 -2.91
CA LYS A 10 -7.77 28.27 -4.34
C LYS A 10 -8.18 26.84 -4.59
N HIS A 11 -9.17 26.63 -5.47
CA HIS A 11 -9.52 25.31 -5.98
C HIS A 11 -8.31 24.70 -6.70
N TYR A 12 -7.79 23.60 -6.20
CA TYR A 12 -7.02 22.67 -7.01
C TYR A 12 -8.00 21.91 -7.90
N ASP A 13 -7.71 21.89 -9.19
CA ASP A 13 -8.59 21.34 -10.22
C ASP A 13 -8.64 19.81 -10.11
N ASN A 14 -9.74 19.29 -9.56
CA ASN A 14 -9.97 17.85 -9.36
C ASN A 14 -10.26 17.09 -10.67
N GLN A 15 -10.34 17.76 -11.83
CA GLN A 15 -10.70 17.09 -13.08
C GLN A 15 -9.60 16.20 -13.64
N GLN A 16 -8.33 16.57 -13.49
CA GLN A 16 -7.21 15.71 -13.96
C GLN A 16 -7.05 14.43 -13.13
N PHE A 17 -7.54 14.42 -11.89
CA PHE A 17 -7.46 13.26 -11.00
C PHE A 17 -8.50 12.19 -11.35
N ILE A 18 -9.70 12.60 -11.77
CA ILE A 18 -10.79 11.68 -12.13
C ILE A 18 -10.47 10.93 -13.43
N GLU A 19 -9.76 11.55 -14.38
CA GLU A 19 -9.35 10.90 -15.64
C GLU A 19 -8.24 9.86 -15.45
N SER A 20 -7.43 9.96 -14.39
CA SER A 20 -6.38 8.96 -14.08
C SER A 20 -6.92 7.67 -13.43
N ILE A 21 -8.13 7.72 -12.85
CA ILE A 21 -8.75 6.57 -12.15
C ILE A 21 -9.50 5.65 -13.12
N SER A 22 -9.86 6.11 -14.31
CA SER A 22 -10.84 5.44 -15.16
C SER A 22 -10.34 4.24 -15.99
N ASN A 23 -9.05 3.83 -15.90
CA ASN A 23 -8.48 2.81 -16.79
C ASN A 23 -7.53 1.80 -16.14
N LYS A 24 -7.59 1.57 -14.83
CA LYS A 24 -6.80 0.49 -14.23
C LYS A 24 -7.60 -0.81 -14.31
N ARG A 25 -7.09 -1.77 -15.09
CA ARG A 25 -7.63 -3.14 -15.12
C ARG A 25 -7.46 -3.77 -13.75
N SER A 26 -8.42 -4.60 -13.33
CA SER A 26 -8.26 -5.39 -12.11
C SER A 26 -7.25 -6.53 -12.33
N LEU A 27 -6.68 -7.06 -11.25
CA LEU A 27 -5.81 -8.25 -11.34
C LEU A 27 -6.51 -9.39 -12.07
N LYS A 28 -7.77 -9.65 -11.73
CA LYS A 28 -8.56 -10.73 -12.34
C LYS A 28 -8.75 -10.53 -13.85
N ASP A 29 -9.04 -9.30 -14.30
CA ASP A 29 -9.17 -9.00 -15.73
C ASP A 29 -7.88 -9.31 -16.49
N ASP A 30 -6.73 -8.93 -15.92
CA ASP A 30 -5.42 -9.20 -16.55
C ASP A 30 -5.08 -10.70 -16.56
N LEU A 31 -5.42 -11.44 -15.50
CA LEU A 31 -5.25 -12.90 -15.46
C LEU A 31 -6.16 -13.60 -16.47
N TYR A 32 -7.42 -13.20 -16.61
CA TYR A 32 -8.29 -13.73 -17.66
C TYR A 32 -7.78 -13.42 -19.06
N TYR A 33 -7.25 -12.22 -19.28
CA TYR A 33 -6.65 -11.88 -20.57
C TYR A 33 -5.47 -12.80 -20.90
N GLN A 34 -4.61 -13.10 -19.92
CA GLN A 34 -3.50 -14.05 -20.10
C GLN A 34 -4.00 -15.48 -20.31
N LEU A 35 -5.05 -15.90 -19.57
CA LEU A 35 -5.66 -17.21 -19.72
C LEU A 35 -6.24 -17.41 -21.14
N TYR A 36 -6.92 -16.41 -21.71
CA TYR A 36 -7.45 -16.47 -23.08
C TYR A 36 -6.33 -16.51 -24.14
N ALA A 37 -5.17 -15.97 -23.83
CA ALA A 37 -4.00 -16.04 -24.70
C ALA A 37 -3.22 -17.36 -24.55
N TYR A 38 -3.52 -18.16 -23.52
CA TYR A 38 -2.82 -19.42 -23.25
C TYR A 38 -3.24 -20.50 -24.23
N THR A 39 -2.27 -21.15 -24.89
CA THR A 39 -2.52 -22.05 -26.05
C THR A 39 -2.59 -23.52 -25.70
N HIS A 40 -2.20 -23.91 -24.48
CA HIS A 40 -2.22 -25.32 -24.08
C HIS A 40 -3.56 -25.70 -23.45
N PRO A 41 -3.93 -27.00 -23.48
CA PRO A 41 -5.17 -27.46 -22.86
C PRO A 41 -5.20 -27.19 -21.35
N TYR A 42 -6.31 -26.70 -20.86
CA TYR A 42 -6.60 -26.53 -19.44
C TYR A 42 -8.08 -26.77 -19.17
N ASN A 43 -8.44 -26.98 -17.90
CA ASN A 43 -9.84 -27.04 -17.48
C ASN A 43 -10.29 -25.62 -17.10
N GLU A 44 -11.29 -25.10 -17.84
CA GLU A 44 -11.78 -23.72 -17.68
C GLU A 44 -12.43 -23.51 -16.32
N ASP A 45 -13.18 -24.49 -15.80
CA ASP A 45 -13.85 -24.38 -14.50
C ASP A 45 -12.82 -24.27 -13.36
N VAL A 46 -11.72 -25.05 -13.44
CA VAL A 46 -10.65 -25.05 -12.45
C VAL A 46 -9.91 -23.70 -12.48
N MET A 47 -9.53 -23.22 -13.65
CA MET A 47 -8.82 -21.95 -13.79
C MET A 47 -9.68 -20.76 -13.33
N THR A 48 -10.97 -20.76 -13.70
CA THR A 48 -11.91 -19.73 -13.26
C THR A 48 -12.03 -19.72 -11.75
N TYR A 49 -12.19 -20.87 -11.11
CA TYR A 49 -12.30 -20.97 -9.66
C TYR A 49 -11.01 -20.49 -8.96
N LEU A 50 -9.84 -20.86 -9.48
CA LEU A 50 -8.56 -20.41 -8.95
C LEU A 50 -8.41 -18.89 -9.04
N ILE A 51 -8.70 -18.28 -10.20
CA ILE A 51 -8.60 -16.83 -10.40
C ILE A 51 -9.60 -16.07 -9.51
N GLU A 52 -10.86 -16.55 -9.44
CA GLU A 52 -11.90 -15.88 -8.65
C GLU A 52 -11.65 -15.96 -7.14
N SER A 53 -10.98 -17.01 -6.68
CA SER A 53 -10.67 -17.22 -5.26
C SER A 53 -9.40 -16.52 -4.80
N LEU A 54 -8.65 -15.82 -5.67
CA LEU A 54 -7.52 -15.03 -5.24
C LEU A 54 -7.97 -13.85 -4.36
N ASP A 55 -7.16 -13.56 -3.35
CA ASP A 55 -7.31 -12.35 -2.54
C ASP A 55 -6.80 -11.09 -3.27
N ASP A 56 -6.93 -9.93 -2.63
CA ASP A 56 -6.47 -8.65 -3.19
C ASP A 56 -4.95 -8.59 -3.40
N SER A 57 -4.19 -9.43 -2.72
CA SER A 57 -2.73 -9.56 -2.89
C SER A 57 -2.34 -10.58 -3.97
N GLY A 58 -3.31 -11.24 -4.59
CA GLY A 58 -3.12 -12.29 -5.59
C GLY A 58 -2.71 -13.63 -5.00
N PHE A 59 -2.97 -13.85 -3.69
CA PHE A 59 -2.71 -15.11 -3.01
C PHE A 59 -3.94 -16.00 -2.99
N LEU A 60 -3.71 -17.31 -2.82
CA LEU A 60 -4.78 -18.29 -2.64
C LEU A 60 -5.50 -18.05 -1.31
N SER A 61 -6.82 -17.84 -1.35
CA SER A 61 -7.62 -17.56 -0.15
C SER A 61 -7.87 -18.78 0.72
N TYR A 62 -7.72 -19.98 0.17
CA TYR A 62 -8.03 -21.24 0.85
C TYR A 62 -6.84 -22.20 0.84
N PRO A 63 -6.78 -23.18 1.77
CA PRO A 63 -5.86 -24.31 1.73
C PRO A 63 -6.06 -25.17 0.48
N LEU A 64 -5.00 -25.80 -0.04
CA LEU A 64 -5.06 -26.63 -1.26
C LEU A 64 -6.06 -27.78 -1.16
N ASP A 65 -6.23 -28.39 0.03
CA ASP A 65 -7.21 -29.46 0.28
C ASP A 65 -8.66 -28.99 0.03
N GLN A 66 -8.94 -27.73 0.31
CA GLN A 66 -10.26 -27.16 0.05
C GLN A 66 -10.53 -27.02 -1.45
N TYR A 67 -9.56 -26.56 -2.23
CA TYR A 67 -9.69 -26.50 -3.69
C TYR A 67 -9.95 -27.88 -4.30
N MET A 68 -9.23 -28.92 -3.84
CA MET A 68 -9.45 -30.29 -4.31
C MET A 68 -10.87 -30.79 -3.98
N SER A 69 -11.34 -30.49 -2.77
CA SER A 69 -12.67 -30.87 -2.31
C SER A 69 -13.79 -30.17 -3.08
N ASP A 70 -13.68 -28.85 -3.27
CA ASP A 70 -14.71 -28.03 -3.91
C ASP A 70 -14.82 -28.32 -5.41
N LEU A 71 -13.69 -28.56 -6.06
CA LEU A 71 -13.63 -28.86 -7.51
C LEU A 71 -13.74 -30.35 -7.83
N HIS A 72 -13.72 -31.23 -6.82
CA HIS A 72 -13.71 -32.69 -6.96
C HIS A 72 -12.59 -33.19 -7.90
N ILE A 73 -11.38 -32.64 -7.75
CA ILE A 73 -10.19 -32.98 -8.52
C ILE A 73 -9.11 -33.58 -7.63
N ASP A 74 -8.19 -34.31 -8.27
CA ASP A 74 -7.00 -34.82 -7.59
C ASP A 74 -5.87 -33.76 -7.51
N GLN A 75 -4.84 -34.06 -6.74
CA GLN A 75 -3.71 -33.18 -6.53
C GLN A 75 -2.93 -32.90 -7.81
N ASP A 76 -2.75 -33.91 -8.67
CA ASP A 76 -1.99 -33.77 -9.91
C ASP A 76 -2.66 -32.75 -10.85
N MET A 77 -4.00 -32.78 -10.91
CA MET A 77 -4.79 -31.83 -11.68
C MET A 77 -4.74 -30.42 -11.10
N LEU A 78 -4.82 -30.28 -9.77
CA LEU A 78 -4.67 -28.99 -9.11
C LEU A 78 -3.28 -28.40 -9.34
N ASP A 79 -2.22 -29.18 -9.13
CA ASP A 79 -0.82 -28.74 -9.28
C ASP A 79 -0.54 -28.29 -10.72
N ALA A 80 -1.07 -29.01 -11.73
CA ALA A 80 -0.94 -28.64 -13.14
C ALA A 80 -1.58 -27.27 -13.43
N HIS A 81 -2.77 -26.97 -12.86
CA HIS A 81 -3.46 -25.70 -13.07
C HIS A 81 -2.82 -24.55 -12.24
N LEU A 82 -2.30 -24.86 -11.04
CA LEU A 82 -1.50 -23.91 -10.29
C LEU A 82 -0.20 -23.55 -11.01
N ASP A 83 0.48 -24.50 -11.64
CA ASP A 83 1.67 -24.19 -12.45
C ASP A 83 1.32 -23.27 -13.65
N ILE A 84 0.14 -23.42 -14.26
CA ILE A 84 -0.35 -22.51 -15.31
C ILE A 84 -0.56 -21.10 -14.70
N LEU A 85 -1.32 -20.98 -13.62
CA LEU A 85 -1.59 -19.70 -12.97
C LEU A 85 -0.30 -19.00 -12.53
N ARG A 86 0.63 -19.74 -11.93
CA ARG A 86 1.94 -19.26 -11.46
C ARG A 86 2.91 -18.88 -12.59
N SER A 87 2.59 -19.24 -13.83
CA SER A 87 3.33 -18.79 -15.01
C SER A 87 2.87 -17.43 -15.53
N PHE A 88 1.75 -16.89 -15.03
CA PHE A 88 1.21 -15.61 -15.44
C PHE A 88 1.89 -14.43 -14.73
N GLU A 89 1.71 -13.24 -15.29
CA GLU A 89 2.11 -11.98 -14.66
C GLU A 89 0.92 -11.39 -13.87
N PRO A 90 1.20 -10.79 -12.72
CA PRO A 90 2.53 -10.52 -12.14
C PRO A 90 3.17 -11.78 -11.56
N ASN A 91 4.50 -11.90 -11.78
CA ASN A 91 5.27 -13.05 -11.33
C ASN A 91 5.17 -13.23 -9.80
N GLY A 92 4.69 -14.41 -9.36
CA GLY A 92 4.41 -14.71 -7.95
C GLY A 92 2.92 -14.74 -7.59
N VAL A 93 2.02 -14.55 -8.57
CA VAL A 93 0.56 -14.75 -8.40
C VAL A 93 0.25 -16.22 -8.12
N GLY A 94 -0.86 -16.50 -7.40
CA GLY A 94 -1.26 -17.86 -7.04
C GLY A 94 -0.37 -18.50 -5.98
N ALA A 95 0.35 -17.70 -5.21
CA ALA A 95 1.10 -18.15 -4.03
C ALA A 95 0.17 -18.36 -2.84
N SER A 96 0.60 -19.16 -1.87
CA SER A 96 -0.11 -19.33 -0.60
C SER A 96 0.16 -18.19 0.38
N ASP A 97 1.35 -17.60 0.31
CA ASP A 97 1.79 -16.49 1.14
C ASP A 97 2.96 -15.71 0.47
N ALA A 98 3.46 -14.69 1.16
CA ALA A 98 4.56 -13.86 0.67
C ALA A 98 5.86 -14.64 0.43
N ILE A 99 6.11 -15.71 1.19
CA ILE A 99 7.32 -16.54 1.04
C ILE A 99 7.19 -17.44 -0.18
N ASP A 100 6.03 -18.08 -0.35
CA ASP A 100 5.73 -18.90 -1.53
C ASP A 100 5.78 -18.02 -2.80
N SER A 101 5.32 -16.75 -2.73
CA SER A 101 5.47 -15.79 -3.83
C SER A 101 6.93 -15.56 -4.23
N ILE A 102 7.83 -15.40 -3.26
CA ILE A 102 9.27 -15.29 -3.53
C ILE A 102 9.81 -16.58 -4.16
N LEU A 103 9.39 -17.74 -3.66
CA LEU A 103 9.83 -19.04 -4.20
C LEU A 103 9.37 -19.23 -5.66
N ILE A 104 8.14 -18.85 -5.99
CA ILE A 104 7.62 -18.87 -7.37
C ILE A 104 8.47 -17.97 -8.27
N GLN A 105 8.75 -16.74 -7.83
CA GLN A 105 9.58 -15.79 -8.59
C GLN A 105 10.99 -16.32 -8.83
N LEU A 106 11.62 -16.91 -7.81
CA LEU A 106 12.95 -17.54 -7.95
C LEU A 106 12.93 -18.70 -8.95
N LYS A 107 11.89 -19.54 -8.92
CA LYS A 107 11.68 -20.63 -9.86
C LYS A 107 11.53 -20.12 -11.28
N ASN A 108 10.63 -19.15 -11.51
CA ASN A 108 10.33 -18.57 -12.82
C ASN A 108 11.53 -17.81 -13.41
N ASN A 109 12.34 -17.16 -12.56
CA ASN A 109 13.55 -16.45 -12.97
C ASN A 109 14.78 -17.38 -13.14
N ASN A 110 14.60 -18.70 -13.09
CA ASN A 110 15.65 -19.71 -13.22
C ASN A 110 16.77 -19.61 -12.14
N LYS A 111 16.45 -19.09 -10.97
CA LYS A 111 17.38 -18.99 -9.82
C LYS A 111 17.39 -20.28 -8.99
N THR A 112 17.62 -21.40 -9.65
CA THR A 112 17.46 -22.76 -9.10
C THR A 112 18.25 -22.97 -7.81
N LYS A 113 19.49 -22.48 -7.71
CA LYS A 113 20.32 -22.64 -6.50
C LYS A 113 19.71 -21.92 -5.31
N THR A 114 19.32 -20.65 -5.49
CA THR A 114 18.69 -19.82 -4.45
C THR A 114 17.33 -20.35 -4.07
N TYR A 115 16.52 -20.77 -5.05
CA TYR A 115 15.24 -21.43 -4.81
C TYR A 115 15.37 -22.64 -3.90
N THR A 116 16.28 -23.59 -4.21
CA THR A 116 16.49 -24.80 -3.42
C THR A 116 16.96 -24.47 -2.00
N LEU A 117 17.94 -23.55 -1.88
CA LEU A 117 18.45 -23.14 -0.58
C LEU A 117 17.38 -22.45 0.27
N PHE A 118 16.60 -21.54 -0.33
CA PHE A 118 15.57 -20.83 0.39
C PHE A 118 14.41 -21.73 0.81
N ARG A 119 14.00 -22.66 -0.06
CA ARG A 119 12.97 -23.66 0.27
C ARG A 119 13.39 -24.58 1.41
N ASP A 120 14.64 -25.10 1.37
CA ASP A 120 15.10 -26.15 2.29
C ASP A 120 15.58 -25.58 3.64
N TYR A 121 16.03 -24.31 3.69
CA TYR A 121 16.61 -23.65 4.87
C TYR A 121 15.91 -22.32 5.20
N GLN A 122 14.64 -22.19 4.88
CA GLN A 122 13.84 -20.98 5.05
C GLN A 122 13.99 -20.37 6.45
N ASP A 123 13.72 -21.14 7.50
CA ASP A 123 13.76 -20.67 8.88
C ASP A 123 15.13 -20.09 9.26
N VAL A 124 16.20 -20.74 8.81
CA VAL A 124 17.57 -20.30 9.08
C VAL A 124 17.91 -19.02 8.33
N ILE A 125 17.52 -18.92 7.06
CA ILE A 125 17.78 -17.77 6.21
C ILE A 125 17.02 -16.52 6.71
N LEU A 126 15.78 -16.69 7.16
CA LEU A 126 14.96 -15.62 7.72
C LEU A 126 15.54 -15.02 9.02
N THR A 127 16.37 -15.77 9.78
CA THR A 127 17.07 -15.20 10.94
C THR A 127 18.10 -14.14 10.59
N GLN A 128 18.54 -14.07 9.33
CA GLN A 128 19.62 -13.22 8.82
C GLN A 128 20.96 -13.39 9.56
N ASN A 129 21.14 -14.49 10.29
CA ASN A 129 22.35 -14.78 11.06
C ASN A 129 23.39 -15.48 10.16
N TYR A 130 24.39 -14.73 9.68
CA TYR A 130 25.44 -15.24 8.80
C TYR A 130 26.19 -16.46 9.35
N SER A 131 26.45 -16.48 10.67
CA SER A 131 27.16 -17.60 11.31
C SER A 131 26.33 -18.87 11.28
N LEU A 132 25.04 -18.76 11.59
CA LEU A 132 24.11 -19.87 11.58
C LEU A 132 23.88 -20.40 10.15
N ILE A 133 23.65 -19.48 9.19
CA ILE A 133 23.48 -19.85 7.77
C ILE A 133 24.72 -20.58 7.24
N LYS A 134 25.92 -20.05 7.52
CA LYS A 134 27.17 -20.69 7.13
C LYS A 134 27.32 -22.10 7.73
N GLN A 135 27.00 -22.24 9.00
CA GLN A 135 27.09 -23.54 9.69
C GLN A 135 26.13 -24.57 9.11
N THR A 136 24.91 -24.16 8.76
CA THR A 136 23.86 -25.06 8.31
C THR A 136 23.97 -25.37 6.82
N THR A 137 24.27 -24.37 5.98
CA THR A 137 24.30 -24.53 4.52
C THR A 137 25.70 -24.76 3.93
N GLY A 138 26.78 -24.50 4.70
CA GLY A 138 28.16 -24.54 4.22
C GLY A 138 28.58 -23.42 3.30
N LEU A 139 27.72 -22.42 3.05
CA LEU A 139 27.98 -21.30 2.14
C LEU A 139 29.04 -20.34 2.72
N ASN A 140 29.87 -19.77 1.85
CA ASN A 140 30.76 -18.68 2.24
C ASN A 140 30.03 -17.33 2.27
N LYS A 141 30.67 -16.28 2.82
CA LYS A 141 30.05 -14.97 2.99
C LYS A 141 29.52 -14.38 1.66
N LYS A 142 30.30 -14.48 0.58
CA LYS A 142 29.92 -13.96 -0.74
C LYS A 142 28.69 -14.69 -1.31
N GLU A 143 28.59 -15.99 -1.09
CA GLU A 143 27.45 -16.79 -1.51
C GLU A 143 26.19 -16.44 -0.69
N ILE A 144 26.34 -16.14 0.60
CA ILE A 144 25.24 -15.69 1.45
C ILE A 144 24.79 -14.29 1.02
N ASP A 145 25.72 -13.38 0.73
CA ASP A 145 25.38 -12.04 0.21
C ASP A 145 24.64 -12.12 -1.13
N HIS A 146 25.08 -13.01 -2.03
CA HIS A 146 24.40 -13.26 -3.30
C HIS A 146 23.00 -13.86 -3.12
N LEU A 147 22.85 -14.81 -2.20
CA LEU A 147 21.56 -15.40 -1.83
C LEU A 147 20.58 -14.29 -1.38
N PHE A 148 21.01 -13.43 -0.46
CA PHE A 148 20.18 -12.30 0.01
C PHE A 148 19.88 -11.31 -1.08
N TYR A 149 20.81 -11.01 -1.96
CA TYR A 149 20.58 -10.13 -3.10
C TYR A 149 19.47 -10.67 -4.01
N GLU A 150 19.51 -11.96 -4.37
CA GLU A 150 18.49 -12.58 -5.21
C GLU A 150 17.12 -12.64 -4.53
N ILE A 151 17.06 -12.93 -3.22
CA ILE A 151 15.81 -12.93 -2.46
C ILE A 151 15.22 -11.52 -2.37
N ARG A 152 16.05 -10.51 -2.08
CA ARG A 152 15.60 -9.10 -1.99
C ARG A 152 15.19 -8.51 -3.35
N SER A 153 15.64 -9.08 -4.45
CA SER A 153 15.20 -8.67 -5.79
C SER A 153 13.78 -9.14 -6.12
N CYS A 154 13.22 -10.06 -5.34
CA CYS A 154 11.85 -10.51 -5.48
C CYS A 154 10.88 -9.60 -4.72
N ASN A 155 9.67 -9.42 -5.24
CA ASN A 155 8.62 -8.67 -4.57
C ASN A 155 7.72 -9.65 -3.79
N PRO A 156 7.63 -9.59 -2.46
CA PRO A 156 6.76 -10.49 -1.69
C PRO A 156 5.26 -10.28 -1.97
N PHE A 157 4.85 -9.11 -2.48
CA PHE A 157 3.46 -8.75 -2.79
C PHE A 157 3.34 -8.18 -4.21
N PRO A 158 3.56 -8.99 -5.27
CA PRO A 158 3.65 -8.49 -6.64
C PRO A 158 2.34 -7.89 -7.17
N CYS A 159 1.20 -8.34 -6.64
CA CYS A 159 -0.12 -7.89 -7.07
C CYS A 159 -0.58 -6.58 -6.40
N ASN A 160 0.17 -6.01 -5.45
CA ASN A 160 -0.22 -4.76 -4.79
C ASN A 160 -0.41 -3.58 -5.74
N MET A 161 0.18 -3.63 -6.93
CA MET A 161 -0.04 -2.61 -7.97
C MET A 161 -1.49 -2.56 -8.49
N TYR A 162 -2.25 -3.64 -8.33
CA TYR A 162 -3.67 -3.73 -8.68
C TYR A 162 -4.58 -3.33 -7.52
N ASN A 163 -4.06 -3.33 -6.29
CA ASN A 163 -4.79 -2.86 -5.14
C ASN A 163 -5.06 -1.37 -5.27
N THR A 164 -6.16 -1.06 -5.95
CA THR A 164 -6.81 0.24 -5.87
C THR A 164 -7.79 0.25 -4.70
N SER A 165 -7.48 -0.45 -3.59
CA SER A 165 -8.15 -0.12 -2.33
C SER A 165 -8.06 1.38 -2.24
N HIS A 166 -9.18 2.03 -2.08
CA HIS A 166 -9.24 3.46 -1.84
C HIS A 166 -8.13 3.79 -0.86
N ASP A 167 -6.99 4.28 -1.39
CA ASP A 167 -6.10 5.04 -0.57
C ASP A 167 -7.02 6.11 -0.01
N ASP A 168 -7.41 5.97 1.26
CA ASP A 168 -8.08 7.04 1.96
C ASP A 168 -7.15 8.23 1.76
N TYR A 169 -7.51 9.08 0.80
CA TYR A 169 -6.69 10.21 0.41
C TYR A 169 -6.69 11.16 1.60
N VAL A 170 -5.73 10.93 2.48
CA VAL A 170 -5.51 11.81 3.62
C VAL A 170 -4.95 13.10 3.07
N SER A 171 -5.79 14.12 3.01
CA SER A 171 -5.33 15.47 2.69
C SER A 171 -4.22 15.85 3.65
N PRO A 172 -3.01 16.14 3.17
CA PRO A 172 -1.91 16.49 4.05
C PRO A 172 -2.21 17.81 4.77
N ASP A 173 -1.90 17.88 6.06
CA ASP A 173 -2.07 19.10 6.87
C ASP A 173 -0.86 20.04 6.74
N ILE A 174 0.33 19.50 6.38
CA ILE A 174 1.60 20.24 6.32
C ILE A 174 2.39 19.85 5.08
N LEU A 175 2.99 20.84 4.44
CA LEU A 175 3.99 20.69 3.40
C LEU A 175 5.36 21.03 3.98
N ILE A 176 6.34 20.16 3.75
CA ILE A 176 7.74 20.38 4.09
C ILE A 176 8.50 20.50 2.77
N GLU A 177 9.14 21.64 2.55
CA GLU A 177 9.95 21.91 1.36
C GLU A 177 11.41 22.12 1.76
N VAL A 178 12.33 21.51 1.02
CA VAL A 178 13.76 21.66 1.24
C VAL A 178 14.38 22.37 0.03
N GLU A 179 14.86 23.58 0.25
CA GLU A 179 15.58 24.36 -0.78
C GLU A 179 16.94 24.79 -0.23
N ASN A 180 18.02 24.47 -0.95
CA ASN A 180 19.41 24.90 -0.60
C ASN A 180 19.80 24.59 0.86
N SER A 181 19.36 23.47 1.41
CA SER A 181 19.53 23.04 2.81
C SER A 181 18.69 23.81 3.84
N ASP A 182 17.81 24.69 3.40
CA ASP A 182 16.81 25.32 4.27
C ASP A 182 15.51 24.52 4.20
N ILE A 183 14.93 24.20 5.38
CA ILE A 183 13.67 23.46 5.50
C ILE A 183 12.56 24.43 5.82
N THR A 184 11.57 24.53 4.93
CA THR A 184 10.38 25.35 5.10
C THR A 184 9.17 24.48 5.42
N ILE A 185 8.44 24.81 6.48
CA ILE A 185 7.24 24.09 6.94
C ILE A 185 6.03 24.98 6.70
N THR A 186 5.18 24.58 5.76
CA THR A 186 3.99 25.35 5.36
C THR A 186 2.72 24.55 5.69
N PRO A 187 1.79 25.12 6.47
CA PRO A 187 0.48 24.50 6.66
C PRO A 187 -0.34 24.59 5.38
N ILE A 188 -0.89 23.44 4.94
CA ILE A 188 -1.81 23.34 3.80
C ILE A 188 -3.17 22.83 4.29
N ASN A 189 -4.23 23.12 3.51
CA ASN A 189 -5.59 22.66 3.81
C ASN A 189 -6.14 23.10 5.18
N GLN A 190 -5.65 24.21 5.73
CA GLN A 190 -6.26 24.78 6.92
C GLN A 190 -7.47 25.63 6.52
N PRO A 191 -8.72 25.20 6.80
CA PRO A 191 -9.88 26.02 6.54
C PRO A 191 -9.79 27.29 7.39
N ALA A 192 -9.67 28.43 6.73
CA ALA A 192 -9.76 29.71 7.42
C ALA A 192 -11.22 30.02 7.71
N LEU A 193 -11.66 29.74 8.93
CA LEU A 193 -12.99 30.15 9.40
C LEU A 193 -12.94 31.57 9.91
N MET A 194 -14.00 32.31 9.63
CA MET A 194 -14.24 33.65 10.21
C MET A 194 -15.61 33.65 10.87
N VAL A 195 -15.70 34.29 12.01
CA VAL A 195 -16.96 34.56 12.66
C VAL A 195 -17.53 35.88 12.10
N ASN A 196 -18.80 35.85 11.70
CA ASN A 196 -19.46 37.02 11.14
C ASN A 196 -20.00 37.91 12.30
N ASP A 197 -19.15 38.80 12.81
CA ASP A 197 -19.49 39.73 13.90
C ASP A 197 -20.57 40.73 13.50
N ILE A 198 -20.66 41.09 12.20
CA ILE A 198 -21.69 42.03 11.69
C ILE A 198 -23.08 41.39 11.80
N LEU A 199 -23.16 40.07 11.54
CA LEU A 199 -24.44 39.37 11.68
C LEU A 199 -24.83 39.27 13.16
N TYR A 200 -23.85 38.97 14.05
CA TYR A 200 -24.10 38.91 15.48
C TYR A 200 -24.67 40.21 16.04
N GLU A 201 -24.09 41.37 15.70
CA GLU A 201 -24.59 42.69 16.15
C GLU A 201 -26.06 42.91 15.82
N LYS A 202 -26.55 42.34 14.72
CA LYS A 202 -27.96 42.45 14.30
C LYS A 202 -28.92 41.56 15.10
N VAL A 203 -28.44 40.45 15.63
CA VAL A 203 -29.26 39.41 16.27
C VAL A 203 -28.89 39.12 17.73
N LYS A 204 -28.06 39.95 18.33
CA LYS A 204 -27.53 39.75 19.72
C LYS A 204 -28.61 39.76 20.82
N ASN A 205 -29.81 40.22 20.55
CA ASN A 205 -30.93 40.24 21.49
C ASN A 205 -31.70 38.88 21.49
N ASP A 206 -31.40 37.96 20.59
CA ASP A 206 -31.98 36.63 20.54
C ASP A 206 -31.09 35.65 21.25
N GLU A 207 -31.60 35.02 22.33
CA GLU A 207 -30.81 34.07 23.16
C GLU A 207 -30.35 32.82 22.37
N ASN A 208 -31.18 32.36 21.42
CA ASN A 208 -30.80 31.23 20.57
C ASN A 208 -29.64 31.56 19.66
N MET A 209 -29.68 32.76 19.05
CA MET A 209 -28.61 33.25 18.18
C MET A 209 -27.31 33.47 18.95
N LYS A 210 -27.37 33.91 20.19
CA LYS A 210 -26.22 34.04 21.08
C LYS A 210 -25.56 32.71 21.38
N ALA A 211 -26.34 31.64 21.54
CA ALA A 211 -25.79 30.29 21.71
C ALA A 211 -25.01 29.82 20.49
N TYR A 212 -25.55 29.99 19.28
CA TYR A 212 -24.86 29.66 18.02
C TYR A 212 -23.59 30.47 17.80
N PHE A 213 -23.58 31.74 18.20
CA PHE A 213 -22.38 32.59 18.12
C PHE A 213 -21.26 32.07 19.04
N ASN A 214 -21.58 31.72 20.28
CA ASN A 214 -20.63 31.16 21.21
C ASN A 214 -20.07 29.81 20.72
N GLU A 215 -20.92 28.97 20.12
CA GLU A 215 -20.49 27.72 19.51
C GLU A 215 -19.54 27.96 18.32
N ALA A 216 -19.82 28.96 17.47
CA ALA A 216 -18.94 29.34 16.37
C ALA A 216 -17.57 29.80 16.85
N HIS A 217 -17.51 30.64 17.89
CA HIS A 217 -16.24 31.03 18.53
C HIS A 217 -15.48 29.86 19.11
N PHE A 218 -16.16 28.98 19.82
CA PHE A 218 -15.55 27.77 20.40
C PHE A 218 -14.92 26.84 19.33
N LEU A 219 -15.65 26.63 18.22
CA LEU A 219 -15.11 25.85 17.09
C LEU A 219 -13.88 26.52 16.48
N MET A 220 -13.93 27.82 16.23
CA MET A 220 -12.81 28.58 15.67
C MET A 220 -11.57 28.52 16.59
N GLU A 221 -11.74 28.70 17.90
CA GLU A 221 -10.64 28.58 18.87
C GLU A 221 -10.02 27.18 18.87
N ASN A 222 -10.86 26.13 18.87
CA ASN A 222 -10.38 24.76 18.86
C ASN A 222 -9.61 24.43 17.56
N MET A 223 -10.09 24.89 16.43
CA MET A 223 -9.37 24.72 15.16
C MET A 223 -8.03 25.46 15.16
N THR A 224 -8.00 26.69 15.67
CA THR A 224 -6.75 27.47 15.79
C THR A 224 -5.75 26.77 16.69
N LYS A 225 -6.18 26.24 17.84
CA LYS A 225 -5.33 25.48 18.77
C LYS A 225 -4.82 24.19 18.13
N ARG A 226 -5.68 23.44 17.42
CA ARG A 226 -5.27 22.25 16.67
C ARG A 226 -4.17 22.58 15.66
N ASN A 227 -4.38 23.61 14.84
CA ASN A 227 -3.44 24.03 13.81
C ASN A 227 -2.08 24.44 14.40
N GLN A 228 -2.08 25.17 15.52
CA GLN A 228 -0.86 25.52 16.23
C GLN A 228 -0.14 24.28 16.77
N THR A 229 -0.86 23.33 17.35
CA THR A 229 -0.28 22.07 17.85
C THR A 229 0.36 21.27 16.72
N VAL A 230 -0.31 21.14 15.58
CA VAL A 230 0.21 20.41 14.40
C VAL A 230 1.53 21.06 13.92
N LEU A 231 1.58 22.39 13.85
CA LEU A 231 2.82 23.12 13.47
C LEU A 231 3.95 22.92 14.48
N ILE A 232 3.65 22.94 15.79
CA ILE A 232 4.66 22.72 16.84
C ILE A 232 5.25 21.31 16.72
N VAL A 233 4.38 20.29 16.52
CA VAL A 233 4.80 18.90 16.35
C VAL A 233 5.64 18.73 15.09
N ALA A 234 5.22 19.31 13.97
CA ALA A 234 5.97 19.23 12.71
C ALA A 234 7.36 19.87 12.83
N ASN A 235 7.45 21.07 13.45
CA ASN A 235 8.73 21.72 13.70
C ASN A 235 9.63 20.86 14.60
N ALA A 236 9.08 20.23 15.63
CA ALA A 236 9.85 19.35 16.52
C ALA A 236 10.37 18.12 15.78
N LEU A 237 9.53 17.48 14.94
CA LEU A 237 9.93 16.31 14.11
C LEU A 237 11.04 16.68 13.12
N VAL A 238 10.88 17.78 12.39
CA VAL A 238 11.88 18.24 11.43
C VAL A 238 13.20 18.56 12.11
N ASN A 239 13.18 19.20 13.30
CA ASN A 239 14.40 19.50 14.03
C ASN A 239 15.12 18.24 14.54
N ILE A 240 14.36 17.21 14.97
CA ILE A 240 14.94 15.95 15.45
C ILE A 240 15.48 15.10 14.28
N GLN A 241 14.79 15.11 13.14
CA GLN A 241 15.10 14.28 11.97
C GLN A 241 15.62 15.12 10.79
N SER A 242 16.29 16.23 11.03
CA SER A 242 16.81 17.13 9.98
C SER A 242 17.74 16.43 9.00
N GLY A 243 18.50 15.45 9.44
CA GLY A 243 19.37 14.63 8.56
C GLY A 243 18.57 13.88 7.49
N TYR A 244 17.44 13.27 7.87
CA TYR A 244 16.56 12.57 6.92
C TYR A 244 16.05 13.50 5.82
N PHE A 245 15.59 14.70 6.18
CA PHE A 245 15.05 15.65 5.20
C PHE A 245 16.13 16.29 4.31
N LEU A 246 17.37 16.43 4.80
CA LEU A 246 18.45 17.11 4.07
C LEU A 246 19.30 16.17 3.22
N TYR A 247 19.45 14.91 3.61
CA TYR A 247 20.43 14.00 3.02
C TYR A 247 19.85 12.72 2.47
N ASP A 248 18.50 12.52 2.59
CA ASP A 248 17.81 11.32 2.11
C ASP A 248 18.50 10.02 2.59
N ASP A 249 18.91 10.02 3.87
CA ASP A 249 19.61 8.87 4.47
C ASP A 249 18.64 7.68 4.53
N GLU A 250 18.85 6.71 3.63
CA GLU A 250 18.25 5.38 3.62
C GLU A 250 18.71 4.54 4.83
#